data_a978f9751037ac5f1fb52f667f880d69
#
_entry.id   a978f9751037ac5f1fb52f667f880d69
#
_cell.length_a   1.000
_cell.length_b   1.000
_cell.length_c   1.000
_cell.angle_alpha   90.00
_cell.angle_beta   90.00
_cell.angle_gamma   90.00
#
_symmetry.space_group_name_H-M   'P 1'
#
loop_
_entity.id
_entity.type
_entity.pdbx_description
1 polymer ?
#
loop_
_entity_poly.entity_id
_entity_poly.type
_entity_poly.pdbx_seq_one_letter_code
_entity_poly.pdbx_strand_id
1 'polypeptide(L)'
;MTEDIKNRKGAQKAVDIPAEVLSLLNAGNIETVNLTEWLAVDHSQLVASVFPALEMDKNIIEEVVRQIHQQKKPSTMNTIRLIGALLYEKYVHTDFYEPLFRQLSTHLSDSVRCYACYLVALHTDISLEDKLHKLKPLVADSHFGVREIIWMALRPEMSEHLDFSIAFLSHWAESEDENIRRFSTEALRPRGVWCAHIEALKEKPEVYLPILDKLKSDKAKYVQDSVGNWLNDASKTRPDFVTALCERWECESPTKETKYIVKKALRTLASK
;
A
#
# COMPACT_ATOMS: atom_id res chain seq x y z
N MET A 1 -16.73 -17.38 17.26
CA MET A 1 -15.94 -17.50 15.99
C MET A 1 -15.21 -18.82 16.05
N THR A 2 -15.48 -19.71 15.10
CA THR A 2 -14.88 -21.05 15.04
C THR A 2 -13.40 -20.98 14.65
N GLU A 3 -12.61 -21.97 15.06
CA GLU A 3 -11.17 -22.05 14.75
C GLU A 3 -10.93 -22.17 13.26
N ASP A 4 -11.84 -22.79 12.52
CA ASP A 4 -11.82 -22.91 11.05
C ASP A 4 -11.87 -21.56 10.34
N ILE A 5 -12.63 -20.59 10.86
CA ILE A 5 -12.71 -19.24 10.28
C ILE A 5 -11.40 -18.48 10.49
N LYS A 6 -10.74 -18.65 11.64
CA LYS A 6 -9.45 -17.98 11.94
C LYS A 6 -8.33 -18.50 11.08
N ASN A 7 -8.30 -19.80 10.80
CA ASN A 7 -7.21 -20.48 10.06
C ASN A 7 -7.54 -20.71 8.57
N ARG A 8 -8.57 -20.06 8.04
CA ARG A 8 -9.00 -20.24 6.64
C ARG A 8 -7.94 -19.77 5.63
N LYS A 9 -7.87 -20.44 4.51
CA LYS A 9 -7.00 -20.05 3.37
C LYS A 9 -7.64 -18.99 2.46
N GLY A 10 -8.92 -18.69 2.65
CA GLY A 10 -9.70 -17.83 1.79
C GLY A 10 -10.10 -18.48 0.46
N ALA A 11 -11.23 -18.04 -0.07
CA ALA A 11 -11.74 -18.51 -1.35
C ALA A 11 -10.92 -17.96 -2.54
N GLN A 12 -10.86 -18.72 -3.64
CA GLN A 12 -10.21 -18.27 -4.88
C GLN A 12 -11.13 -17.40 -5.74
N LYS A 13 -12.44 -17.52 -5.55
CA LYS A 13 -13.46 -16.71 -6.26
C LYS A 13 -14.42 -16.09 -5.24
N ALA A 14 -14.89 -14.89 -5.52
CA ALA A 14 -15.80 -14.18 -4.62
C ALA A 14 -17.11 -14.95 -4.32
N VAL A 15 -17.64 -15.68 -5.31
CA VAL A 15 -18.84 -16.48 -5.16
C VAL A 15 -18.69 -17.68 -4.22
N ASP A 16 -17.44 -18.10 -3.96
CA ASP A 16 -17.12 -19.22 -3.10
C ASP A 16 -16.82 -18.81 -1.65
N ILE A 17 -16.86 -17.49 -1.34
CA ILE A 17 -16.67 -17.01 0.03
C ILE A 17 -17.88 -17.42 0.86
N PRO A 18 -17.71 -18.15 1.99
CA PRO A 18 -18.83 -18.52 2.85
C PRO A 18 -19.58 -17.28 3.35
N ALA A 19 -20.91 -17.35 3.35
CA ALA A 19 -21.76 -16.22 3.80
C ALA A 19 -21.42 -15.75 5.23
N GLU A 20 -21.07 -16.67 6.12
CA GLU A 20 -20.62 -16.34 7.48
C GLU A 20 -19.33 -15.52 7.48
N VAL A 21 -18.34 -15.90 6.65
CA VAL A 21 -17.07 -15.16 6.51
C VAL A 21 -17.36 -13.76 5.98
N LEU A 22 -18.15 -13.64 4.93
CA LEU A 22 -18.51 -12.34 4.34
C LEU A 22 -19.24 -11.44 5.35
N SER A 23 -20.17 -12.01 6.14
CA SER A 23 -20.87 -11.29 7.22
C SER A 23 -19.90 -10.77 8.28
N LEU A 24 -18.92 -11.58 8.71
CA LEU A 24 -17.90 -11.16 9.68
C LEU A 24 -16.96 -10.10 9.13
N LEU A 25 -16.56 -10.18 7.84
CA LEU A 25 -15.76 -9.18 7.16
C LEU A 25 -16.50 -7.84 7.08
N ASN A 26 -17.77 -7.86 6.66
CA ASN A 26 -18.61 -6.68 6.56
C ASN A 26 -18.99 -6.07 7.92
N ALA A 27 -18.88 -6.85 9.00
CA ALA A 27 -19.04 -6.36 10.38
C ALA A 27 -17.71 -5.86 11.00
N GLY A 28 -16.57 -6.00 10.32
CA GLY A 28 -15.26 -5.60 10.83
C GLY A 28 -14.70 -6.52 11.94
N ASN A 29 -15.23 -7.75 12.06
CA ASN A 29 -14.91 -8.69 13.14
C ASN A 29 -13.74 -9.63 12.82
N ILE A 30 -13.26 -9.64 11.60
CA ILE A 30 -12.10 -10.42 11.15
C ILE A 30 -11.33 -9.65 10.06
N GLU A 31 -10.05 -10.02 9.86
CA GLU A 31 -9.26 -9.61 8.71
C GLU A 31 -9.57 -10.47 7.48
N THR A 32 -9.35 -9.93 6.29
CA THR A 32 -9.31 -10.72 5.07
C THR A 32 -8.01 -11.53 5.02
N VAL A 33 -8.00 -12.67 4.32
CA VAL A 33 -6.80 -13.52 4.22
C VAL A 33 -6.20 -13.57 2.82
N ASN A 34 -6.91 -13.06 1.82
CA ASN A 34 -6.42 -12.97 0.45
C ASN A 34 -7.10 -11.81 -0.32
N LEU A 35 -6.60 -11.55 -1.53
CA LEU A 35 -7.11 -10.48 -2.38
C LEU A 35 -8.61 -10.67 -2.74
N THR A 36 -9.07 -11.91 -2.89
CA THR A 36 -10.48 -12.21 -3.23
C THR A 36 -11.42 -11.76 -2.12
N GLU A 37 -11.12 -12.08 -0.86
CA GLU A 37 -11.89 -11.59 0.28
C GLU A 37 -11.81 -10.07 0.42
N TRP A 38 -10.59 -9.50 0.26
CA TRP A 38 -10.39 -8.06 0.38
C TRP A 38 -11.21 -7.26 -0.63
N LEU A 39 -11.30 -7.73 -1.88
CA LEU A 39 -12.12 -7.10 -2.91
C LEU A 39 -13.62 -7.35 -2.73
N ALA A 40 -14.02 -8.35 -1.95
CA ALA A 40 -15.42 -8.70 -1.70
C ALA A 40 -16.05 -7.98 -0.51
N VAL A 41 -15.27 -7.23 0.29
CA VAL A 41 -15.79 -6.45 1.43
C VAL A 41 -16.77 -5.40 0.95
N ASP A 42 -17.98 -5.42 1.51
CA ASP A 42 -18.97 -4.35 1.33
C ASP A 42 -18.68 -3.20 2.29
N HIS A 43 -18.03 -2.17 1.78
CA HIS A 43 -17.62 -1.01 2.58
C HIS A 43 -18.80 -0.21 3.12
N SER A 44 -20.00 -0.28 2.53
CA SER A 44 -21.19 0.40 3.06
C SER A 44 -21.71 -0.29 4.31
N GLN A 45 -21.73 -1.62 4.30
CA GLN A 45 -22.06 -2.42 5.48
C GLN A 45 -20.98 -2.30 6.56
N LEU A 46 -19.70 -2.32 6.17
CA LEU A 46 -18.58 -2.18 7.10
C LEU A 46 -18.63 -0.84 7.84
N VAL A 47 -18.86 0.26 7.13
CA VAL A 47 -19.03 1.60 7.71
C VAL A 47 -20.22 1.63 8.67
N ALA A 48 -21.40 1.12 8.23
CA ALA A 48 -22.59 1.10 9.06
C ALA A 48 -22.44 0.25 10.34
N SER A 49 -21.59 -0.79 10.30
CA SER A 49 -21.34 -1.68 11.44
C SER A 49 -20.29 -1.13 12.40
N VAL A 50 -19.19 -0.58 11.88
CA VAL A 50 -18.01 -0.20 12.68
C VAL A 50 -18.10 1.23 13.21
N PHE A 51 -18.51 2.21 12.41
CA PHE A 51 -18.43 3.62 12.78
C PHE A 51 -19.28 4.03 14.00
N PRO A 52 -20.45 3.42 14.27
CA PRO A 52 -21.16 3.68 15.52
C PRO A 52 -20.34 3.32 16.79
N ALA A 53 -19.54 2.24 16.73
CA ALA A 53 -18.68 1.83 17.84
C ALA A 53 -17.44 2.74 18.01
N LEU A 54 -17.12 3.55 16.99
CA LEU A 54 -16.08 4.58 17.05
C LEU A 54 -16.62 5.95 17.51
N GLU A 55 -17.85 6.00 18.02
CA GLU A 55 -18.51 7.21 18.52
C GLU A 55 -18.68 8.33 17.48
N MET A 56 -18.76 7.95 16.20
CA MET A 56 -18.97 8.90 15.12
C MET A 56 -20.43 9.36 15.05
N ASP A 57 -20.61 10.63 14.65
CA ASP A 57 -21.95 11.20 14.46
C ASP A 57 -22.77 10.42 13.43
N LYS A 58 -24.03 10.10 13.76
CA LYS A 58 -24.92 9.32 12.91
C LYS A 58 -25.12 9.96 11.53
N ASN A 59 -25.24 11.29 11.47
CA ASN A 59 -25.44 12.00 10.19
C ASN A 59 -24.22 11.85 9.29
N ILE A 60 -22.99 11.81 9.88
CA ILE A 60 -21.75 11.58 9.12
C ILE A 60 -21.71 10.16 8.60
N ILE A 61 -22.12 9.18 9.41
CA ILE A 61 -22.19 7.76 8.96
C ILE A 61 -23.16 7.62 7.79
N GLU A 62 -24.37 8.18 7.91
CA GLU A 62 -25.39 8.16 6.84
C GLU A 62 -24.88 8.86 5.57
N GLU A 63 -24.17 9.98 5.70
CA GLU A 63 -23.54 10.70 4.60
C GLU A 63 -22.48 9.84 3.90
N VAL A 64 -21.58 9.22 4.66
CA VAL A 64 -20.52 8.33 4.10
C VAL A 64 -21.15 7.18 3.33
N VAL A 65 -22.14 6.48 3.90
CA VAL A 65 -22.85 5.38 3.23
C VAL A 65 -23.54 5.86 1.95
N ARG A 66 -24.18 7.01 2.01
CA ARG A 66 -24.84 7.63 0.84
C ARG A 66 -23.83 7.92 -0.27
N GLN A 67 -22.68 8.49 0.05
CA GLN A 67 -21.61 8.81 -0.91
C GLN A 67 -20.99 7.54 -1.53
N ILE A 68 -20.86 6.47 -0.76
CA ILE A 68 -20.42 5.17 -1.29
C ILE A 68 -21.37 4.69 -2.38
N HIS A 69 -22.69 4.72 -2.14
CA HIS A 69 -23.69 4.27 -3.12
C HIS A 69 -23.80 5.18 -4.35
N GLN A 70 -23.40 6.44 -4.25
CA GLN A 70 -23.43 7.41 -5.35
C GLN A 70 -22.18 7.38 -6.23
N GLN A 71 -21.21 6.53 -5.96
CA GLN A 71 -19.98 6.45 -6.76
C GLN A 71 -20.28 6.07 -8.21
N LYS A 72 -19.79 6.88 -9.16
CA LYS A 72 -19.91 6.60 -10.60
C LYS A 72 -19.08 5.42 -11.08
N LYS A 73 -17.95 5.16 -10.42
CA LYS A 73 -16.99 4.07 -10.72
C LYS A 73 -16.58 3.40 -9.42
N PRO A 74 -17.44 2.57 -8.83
CA PRO A 74 -17.11 1.89 -7.58
C PRO A 74 -15.99 0.88 -7.80
N SER A 75 -15.03 0.89 -6.90
CA SER A 75 -14.01 -0.13 -6.74
C SER A 75 -13.50 -0.06 -5.31
N THR A 76 -12.96 -1.14 -4.76
CA THR A 76 -12.44 -1.18 -3.41
C THR A 76 -11.49 0.00 -3.13
N MET A 77 -10.52 0.27 -4.03
CA MET A 77 -9.56 1.37 -3.87
C MET A 77 -10.22 2.74 -3.88
N ASN A 78 -11.15 2.98 -4.83
CA ASN A 78 -11.87 4.26 -4.90
C ASN A 78 -12.76 4.47 -3.68
N THR A 79 -13.40 3.41 -3.17
CA THR A 79 -14.27 3.48 -1.99
C THR A 79 -13.46 3.75 -0.73
N ILE A 80 -12.32 3.07 -0.53
CA ILE A 80 -11.41 3.34 0.59
C ILE A 80 -10.93 4.79 0.57
N ARG A 81 -10.51 5.30 -0.61
CA ARG A 81 -10.08 6.69 -0.77
C ARG A 81 -11.22 7.67 -0.46
N LEU A 82 -12.43 7.40 -0.96
CA LEU A 82 -13.61 8.24 -0.70
C LEU A 82 -13.90 8.33 0.80
N ILE A 83 -13.93 7.18 1.50
CA ILE A 83 -14.18 7.14 2.94
C ILE A 83 -13.12 7.96 3.68
N GLY A 84 -11.83 7.70 3.43
CA GLY A 84 -10.75 8.45 4.07
C GLY A 84 -10.80 9.95 3.79
N ALA A 85 -11.19 10.36 2.57
CA ALA A 85 -11.35 11.77 2.21
C ALA A 85 -12.53 12.44 2.96
N LEU A 86 -13.67 11.76 3.06
CA LEU A 86 -14.82 12.26 3.81
C LEU A 86 -14.51 12.39 5.31
N LEU A 87 -13.81 11.41 5.88
CA LEU A 87 -13.37 11.47 7.27
C LEU A 87 -12.39 12.62 7.50
N TYR A 88 -11.41 12.80 6.59
CA TYR A 88 -10.49 13.92 6.65
C TYR A 88 -11.25 15.26 6.63
N GLU A 89 -12.12 15.47 5.64
CA GLU A 89 -12.91 16.69 5.51
C GLU A 89 -13.73 17.02 6.76
N LYS A 90 -14.32 16.01 7.42
CA LYS A 90 -15.19 16.19 8.57
C LYS A 90 -14.44 16.41 9.88
N TYR A 91 -13.28 15.81 10.04
CA TYR A 91 -12.63 15.74 11.35
C TYR A 91 -11.27 16.43 11.46
N VAL A 92 -10.63 16.83 10.35
CA VAL A 92 -9.25 17.35 10.34
C VAL A 92 -9.03 18.55 11.30
N HIS A 93 -10.04 19.39 11.50
CA HIS A 93 -9.97 20.56 12.39
C HIS A 93 -10.72 20.36 13.72
N THR A 94 -10.94 19.13 14.14
CA THR A 94 -11.63 18.78 15.39
C THR A 94 -10.70 18.03 16.34
N ASP A 95 -11.00 18.08 17.64
CA ASP A 95 -10.28 17.31 18.67
C ASP A 95 -10.45 15.78 18.48
N PHE A 96 -11.41 15.37 17.67
CA PHE A 96 -11.67 13.95 17.39
C PHE A 96 -10.72 13.36 16.33
N TYR A 97 -9.98 14.17 15.57
CA TYR A 97 -9.10 13.70 14.50
C TYR A 97 -8.04 12.69 14.97
N GLU A 98 -7.29 13.00 16.02
CA GLU A 98 -6.25 12.10 16.54
C GLU A 98 -6.83 10.84 17.21
N PRO A 99 -7.88 10.92 18.05
CA PRO A 99 -8.59 9.74 18.51
C PRO A 99 -9.09 8.84 17.37
N LEU A 100 -9.73 9.44 16.35
CA LEU A 100 -10.22 8.70 15.18
C LEU A 100 -9.09 8.00 14.42
N PHE A 101 -7.99 8.70 14.12
CA PHE A 101 -6.83 8.09 13.47
C PHE A 101 -6.32 6.87 14.27
N ARG A 102 -6.21 6.99 15.58
CA ARG A 102 -5.76 5.90 16.45
C ARG A 102 -6.72 4.71 16.40
N GLN A 103 -8.02 4.95 16.50
CA GLN A 103 -9.05 3.90 16.46
C GLN A 103 -9.05 3.18 15.10
N LEU A 104 -8.98 3.93 13.99
CA LEU A 104 -8.94 3.36 12.66
C LEU A 104 -7.65 2.56 12.42
N SER A 105 -6.48 3.13 12.76
CA SER A 105 -5.17 2.55 12.46
C SER A 105 -4.85 1.28 13.26
N THR A 106 -5.55 1.05 14.38
CA THR A 106 -5.38 -0.13 15.23
C THR A 106 -6.59 -1.09 15.20
N HIS A 107 -7.55 -0.85 14.31
CA HIS A 107 -8.75 -1.66 14.21
C HIS A 107 -8.44 -3.10 13.77
N LEU A 108 -9.23 -4.06 14.25
CA LEU A 108 -9.09 -5.47 13.88
C LEU A 108 -9.21 -5.70 12.37
N SER A 109 -10.19 -5.04 11.71
CA SER A 109 -10.36 -5.16 10.26
C SER A 109 -9.28 -4.39 9.51
N ASP A 110 -8.57 -5.08 8.62
CA ASP A 110 -7.60 -4.51 7.67
C ASP A 110 -8.22 -3.43 6.77
N SER A 111 -9.46 -3.64 6.33
CA SER A 111 -10.20 -2.68 5.50
C SER A 111 -10.47 -1.37 6.23
N VAL A 112 -10.73 -1.42 7.55
CA VAL A 112 -10.89 -0.21 8.38
C VAL A 112 -9.54 0.50 8.55
N ARG A 113 -8.44 -0.24 8.77
CA ARG A 113 -7.10 0.36 8.83
C ARG A 113 -6.71 1.08 7.53
N CYS A 114 -7.21 0.61 6.38
CA CYS A 114 -7.00 1.29 5.11
C CYS A 114 -7.58 2.72 5.07
N TYR A 115 -8.66 3.01 5.80
CA TYR A 115 -9.22 4.37 5.84
C TYR A 115 -8.27 5.36 6.53
N ALA A 116 -7.52 4.91 7.55
CA ALA A 116 -6.53 5.71 8.24
C ALA A 116 -5.41 6.20 7.31
N CYS A 117 -5.07 5.43 6.28
CA CYS A 117 -4.05 5.81 5.30
C CYS A 117 -4.40 7.12 4.60
N TYR A 118 -5.62 7.24 4.09
CA TYR A 118 -6.07 8.45 3.39
C TYR A 118 -6.41 9.59 4.35
N LEU A 119 -6.87 9.30 5.58
CA LEU A 119 -7.10 10.33 6.61
C LEU A 119 -5.84 11.17 6.85
N VAL A 120 -4.66 10.55 6.85
CA VAL A 120 -3.38 11.25 7.05
C VAL A 120 -2.78 11.72 5.73
N ALA A 121 -2.79 10.89 4.67
CA ALA A 121 -2.18 11.24 3.40
C ALA A 121 -2.77 12.52 2.77
N LEU A 122 -4.06 12.79 3.00
CA LEU A 122 -4.76 13.97 2.50
C LEU A 122 -4.58 15.21 3.38
N HIS A 123 -3.89 15.10 4.52
CA HIS A 123 -3.72 16.22 5.43
C HIS A 123 -2.78 17.28 4.83
N THR A 124 -3.29 18.49 4.58
CA THR A 124 -2.55 19.57 3.90
C THR A 124 -1.63 20.36 4.83
N ASP A 125 -1.90 20.35 6.15
CA ASP A 125 -1.24 21.22 7.12
C ASP A 125 -0.03 20.55 7.81
N ILE A 126 0.28 19.31 7.45
CA ILE A 126 1.46 18.59 7.95
C ILE A 126 2.39 18.22 6.78
N SER A 127 3.69 18.21 7.05
CA SER A 127 4.71 17.91 6.04
C SER A 127 4.63 16.45 5.56
N LEU A 128 5.16 16.18 4.36
CA LEU A 128 5.30 14.81 3.87
C LEU A 128 6.13 13.94 4.84
N GLU A 129 7.15 14.52 5.48
CA GLU A 129 7.97 13.84 6.48
C GLU A 129 7.12 13.40 7.68
N ASP A 130 6.29 14.30 8.22
CA ASP A 130 5.39 13.98 9.34
C ASP A 130 4.36 12.91 8.96
N LYS A 131 3.82 12.97 7.73
CA LYS A 131 2.93 11.92 7.21
C LYS A 131 3.62 10.57 7.16
N LEU A 132 4.83 10.51 6.62
CA LEU A 132 5.63 9.28 6.55
C LEU A 132 5.91 8.71 7.95
N HIS A 133 6.32 9.56 8.90
CA HIS A 133 6.53 9.14 10.28
C HIS A 133 5.24 8.64 10.95
N LYS A 134 4.14 9.38 10.82
CA LYS A 134 2.84 9.03 11.42
C LYS A 134 2.29 7.71 10.84
N LEU A 135 2.48 7.48 9.56
CA LEU A 135 1.97 6.30 8.85
C LEU A 135 2.93 5.10 8.86
N LYS A 136 4.14 5.24 9.41
CA LYS A 136 5.14 4.15 9.48
C LYS A 136 4.58 2.84 10.06
N PRO A 137 3.74 2.82 11.11
CA PRO A 137 3.13 1.57 11.61
C PRO A 137 2.25 0.88 10.57
N LEU A 138 1.54 1.62 9.72
CA LEU A 138 0.72 1.06 8.64
C LEU A 138 1.56 0.62 7.44
N VAL A 139 2.72 1.23 7.21
CA VAL A 139 3.72 0.73 6.25
C VAL A 139 4.24 -0.65 6.65
N ALA A 140 4.40 -0.89 7.96
CA ALA A 140 4.83 -2.15 8.54
C ALA A 140 3.65 -3.10 8.87
N ASP A 141 2.40 -2.76 8.50
CA ASP A 141 1.22 -3.55 8.83
C ASP A 141 1.38 -5.02 8.40
N SER A 142 0.89 -5.94 9.22
CA SER A 142 0.91 -7.37 8.92
C SER A 142 0.09 -7.70 7.68
N HIS A 143 -0.99 -6.93 7.41
CA HIS A 143 -1.90 -7.19 6.31
C HIS A 143 -1.46 -6.53 5.00
N PHE A 144 -1.42 -7.32 3.92
CA PHE A 144 -0.99 -6.85 2.60
C PHE A 144 -1.85 -5.70 2.06
N GLY A 145 -3.19 -5.73 2.27
CA GLY A 145 -4.12 -4.71 1.78
C GLY A 145 -3.82 -3.32 2.34
N VAL A 146 -3.47 -3.24 3.64
CA VAL A 146 -3.06 -1.97 4.27
C VAL A 146 -1.76 -1.47 3.65
N ARG A 147 -0.76 -2.36 3.47
CA ARG A 147 0.51 -2.00 2.82
C ARG A 147 0.35 -1.55 1.37
N GLU A 148 -0.63 -2.08 0.63
CA GLU A 148 -0.92 -1.61 -0.73
C GLU A 148 -1.60 -0.23 -0.72
N ILE A 149 -2.56 -0.01 0.16
CA ILE A 149 -3.27 1.28 0.24
C ILE A 149 -2.35 2.41 0.68
N ILE A 150 -1.45 2.18 1.63
CA ILE A 150 -0.59 3.24 2.16
C ILE A 150 0.33 3.84 1.09
N TRP A 151 0.96 3.00 0.25
CA TRP A 151 1.80 3.56 -0.82
C TRP A 151 0.97 4.26 -1.90
N MET A 152 -0.24 3.76 -2.20
CA MET A 152 -1.15 4.43 -3.14
C MET A 152 -1.58 5.81 -2.63
N ALA A 153 -1.84 5.93 -1.33
CA ALA A 153 -2.27 7.18 -0.70
C ALA A 153 -1.17 8.25 -0.69
N LEU A 154 0.08 7.86 -0.38
CA LEU A 154 1.22 8.77 -0.30
C LEU A 154 1.90 9.07 -1.65
N ARG A 155 1.78 8.17 -2.63
CA ARG A 155 2.49 8.26 -3.90
C ARG A 155 2.32 9.58 -4.65
N PRO A 156 1.13 10.23 -4.75
CA PRO A 156 1.01 11.50 -5.46
C PRO A 156 1.98 12.56 -4.90
N GLU A 157 1.91 12.81 -3.59
CA GLU A 157 2.75 13.81 -2.93
C GLU A 157 4.25 13.42 -2.96
N MET A 158 4.55 12.13 -2.74
CA MET A 158 5.94 11.63 -2.86
C MET A 158 6.51 11.79 -4.27
N SER A 159 5.67 11.70 -5.30
CA SER A 159 6.09 11.89 -6.69
C SER A 159 6.33 13.36 -7.03
N GLU A 160 5.58 14.27 -6.42
CA GLU A 160 5.76 15.72 -6.53
C GLU A 160 7.05 16.18 -5.83
N HIS A 161 7.38 15.53 -4.70
CA HIS A 161 8.58 15.80 -3.90
C HIS A 161 9.62 14.68 -4.05
N LEU A 162 9.96 14.31 -5.29
CA LEU A 162 10.70 13.09 -5.61
C LEU A 162 12.09 13.02 -4.95
N ASP A 163 12.86 14.11 -5.00
CA ASP A 163 14.22 14.15 -4.43
C ASP A 163 14.19 13.95 -2.90
N PHE A 164 13.28 14.65 -2.22
CA PHE A 164 13.05 14.45 -0.78
C PHE A 164 12.65 12.99 -0.49
N SER A 165 11.71 12.46 -1.26
CA SER A 165 11.20 11.10 -1.07
C SER A 165 12.29 10.04 -1.24
N ILE A 166 13.15 10.19 -2.25
CA ILE A 166 14.29 9.28 -2.47
C ILE A 166 15.26 9.36 -1.29
N ALA A 167 15.61 10.57 -0.84
CA ALA A 167 16.50 10.75 0.30
C ALA A 167 15.93 10.11 1.57
N PHE A 168 14.68 10.38 1.88
CA PHE A 168 13.98 9.82 3.04
C PHE A 168 13.88 8.29 2.97
N LEU A 169 13.41 7.75 1.86
CA LEU A 169 13.25 6.30 1.67
C LEU A 169 14.58 5.54 1.62
N SER A 170 15.68 6.21 1.27
CA SER A 170 17.01 5.62 1.36
C SER A 170 17.38 5.20 2.79
N HIS A 171 16.90 5.91 3.81
CA HIS A 171 17.01 5.49 5.21
C HIS A 171 16.11 4.31 5.54
N TRP A 172 14.90 4.29 5.01
CA TRP A 172 13.98 3.16 5.22
C TRP A 172 14.43 1.88 4.53
N ALA A 173 15.22 1.97 3.46
CA ALA A 173 15.85 0.81 2.83
C ALA A 173 16.85 0.07 3.74
N GLU A 174 17.25 0.64 4.87
CA GLU A 174 18.11 0.03 5.88
C GLU A 174 17.34 -0.46 7.12
N SER A 175 16.01 -0.38 7.11
CA SER A 175 15.18 -0.84 8.23
C SER A 175 15.35 -2.35 8.48
N GLU A 176 15.25 -2.77 9.73
CA GLU A 176 15.17 -4.19 10.08
C GLU A 176 13.87 -4.85 9.57
N ASP A 177 12.79 -4.08 9.50
CA ASP A 177 11.48 -4.54 9.01
C ASP A 177 11.44 -4.62 7.48
N GLU A 178 11.15 -5.81 6.95
CA GLU A 178 11.10 -6.06 5.51
C GLU A 178 9.97 -5.30 4.78
N ASN A 179 8.85 -5.01 5.47
CA ASN A 179 7.74 -4.27 4.89
C ASN A 179 8.14 -2.80 4.66
N ILE A 180 8.90 -2.21 5.60
CA ILE A 180 9.45 -0.85 5.47
C ILE A 180 10.48 -0.81 4.35
N ARG A 181 11.40 -1.79 4.26
CA ARG A 181 12.36 -1.87 3.14
C ARG A 181 11.65 -2.04 1.81
N ARG A 182 10.63 -2.90 1.74
CA ARG A 182 9.83 -3.05 0.52
C ARG A 182 9.13 -1.75 0.11
N PHE A 183 8.55 -1.02 1.08
CA PHE A 183 7.89 0.26 0.78
C PHE A 183 8.82 1.21 0.04
N SER A 184 10.13 1.23 0.38
CA SER A 184 11.13 2.08 -0.28
C SER A 184 11.23 1.84 -1.79
N THR A 185 10.86 0.67 -2.29
CA THR A 185 10.85 0.40 -3.74
C THR A 185 9.45 0.37 -4.33
N GLU A 186 8.44 -0.10 -3.60
CA GLU A 186 7.09 -0.23 -4.14
C GLU A 186 6.39 1.12 -4.31
N ALA A 187 6.56 2.05 -3.37
CA ALA A 187 5.85 3.33 -3.37
C ALA A 187 6.15 4.19 -4.61
N LEU A 188 7.37 4.14 -5.11
CA LEU A 188 7.84 4.96 -6.24
C LEU A 188 8.28 4.10 -7.45
N ARG A 189 7.55 3.03 -7.75
CA ARG A 189 7.79 2.27 -8.99
C ARG A 189 7.56 3.17 -10.21
N PRO A 190 8.46 3.11 -11.24
CA PRO A 190 8.29 3.91 -12.46
C PRO A 190 6.94 3.70 -13.13
N ARG A 191 6.44 2.45 -13.07
CA ARG A 191 5.16 2.02 -13.68
C ARG A 191 4.34 1.28 -12.64
N GLY A 192 3.76 2.02 -11.70
CA GLY A 192 2.89 1.42 -10.69
C GLY A 192 1.62 0.82 -11.31
N VAL A 193 1.15 -0.26 -10.72
CA VAL A 193 -0.14 -0.85 -11.05
C VAL A 193 -1.24 -0.01 -10.40
N TRP A 194 -2.30 0.31 -11.14
CA TRP A 194 -3.46 1.12 -10.68
C TRP A 194 -3.15 2.57 -10.27
N CYS A 195 -2.00 3.12 -10.69
CA CYS A 195 -1.64 4.50 -10.40
C CYS A 195 -0.91 5.15 -11.59
N ALA A 196 -0.78 6.47 -11.54
CA ALA A 196 -0.01 7.22 -12.55
C ALA A 196 1.46 6.78 -12.57
N HIS A 197 2.04 6.75 -13.76
CA HIS A 197 3.47 6.52 -13.92
C HIS A 197 4.26 7.73 -13.43
N ILE A 198 5.51 7.51 -13.02
CA ILE A 198 6.45 8.58 -12.65
C ILE A 198 7.43 8.74 -13.82
N GLU A 199 7.18 9.73 -14.68
CA GLU A 199 7.95 9.93 -15.90
C GLU A 199 9.43 10.18 -15.60
N ALA A 200 9.76 10.97 -14.58
CA ALA A 200 11.13 11.22 -14.15
C ALA A 200 11.92 9.92 -13.88
N LEU A 201 11.27 8.91 -13.26
CA LEU A 201 11.91 7.61 -12.99
C LEU A 201 11.94 6.67 -14.20
N LYS A 202 11.12 6.92 -15.21
CA LYS A 202 11.20 6.22 -16.50
C LYS A 202 12.34 6.75 -17.37
N GLU A 203 12.61 8.06 -17.29
CA GLU A 203 13.65 8.75 -18.06
C GLU A 203 15.02 8.65 -17.40
N LYS A 204 15.07 8.86 -16.08
CA LYS A 204 16.31 8.89 -15.29
C LYS A 204 16.22 7.96 -14.08
N PRO A 205 16.15 6.62 -14.28
CA PRO A 205 16.06 5.66 -13.18
C PRO A 205 17.29 5.68 -12.27
N GLU A 206 18.42 6.22 -12.73
CA GLU A 206 19.69 6.32 -11.99
C GLU A 206 19.56 7.09 -10.68
N VAL A 207 18.61 8.03 -10.59
CA VAL A 207 18.38 8.80 -9.36
C VAL A 207 17.92 7.91 -8.19
N TYR A 208 17.42 6.71 -8.49
CA TYR A 208 16.95 5.76 -7.49
C TYR A 208 18.05 4.80 -6.95
N LEU A 209 19.29 4.87 -7.49
CA LEU A 209 20.39 4.03 -7.04
C LEU A 209 20.67 4.05 -5.53
N PRO A 210 20.51 5.19 -4.80
CA PRO A 210 20.70 5.22 -3.34
C PRO A 210 19.83 4.20 -2.57
N ILE A 211 18.67 3.81 -3.12
CA ILE A 211 17.78 2.81 -2.54
C ILE A 211 18.09 1.42 -3.12
N LEU A 212 18.20 1.33 -4.45
CA LEU A 212 18.36 0.06 -5.16
C LEU A 212 19.65 -0.66 -4.77
N ASP A 213 20.77 0.06 -4.65
CA ASP A 213 22.06 -0.55 -4.30
C ASP A 213 22.07 -1.12 -2.87
N LYS A 214 21.30 -0.56 -1.95
CA LYS A 214 21.15 -1.10 -0.58
C LYS A 214 20.39 -2.42 -0.56
N LEU A 215 19.46 -2.60 -1.50
CA LEU A 215 18.54 -3.75 -1.54
C LEU A 215 18.93 -4.82 -2.57
N LYS A 216 20.08 -4.69 -3.24
CA LYS A 216 20.51 -5.59 -4.34
C LYS A 216 20.68 -7.05 -3.94
N SER A 217 20.82 -7.34 -2.64
CA SER A 217 20.92 -8.70 -2.09
C SER A 217 20.08 -8.88 -0.82
N ASP A 218 18.92 -8.22 -0.75
CA ASP A 218 18.04 -8.31 0.40
C ASP A 218 17.62 -9.78 0.65
N LYS A 219 17.60 -10.17 1.92
CA LYS A 219 17.28 -11.55 2.32
C LYS A 219 15.80 -11.87 2.20
N ALA A 220 14.92 -10.86 2.31
CA ALA A 220 13.49 -11.04 2.27
C ALA A 220 12.99 -11.17 0.83
N LYS A 221 12.31 -12.27 0.53
CA LYS A 221 11.73 -12.54 -0.79
C LYS A 221 10.78 -11.44 -1.25
N TYR A 222 10.04 -10.86 -0.29
CA TYR A 222 9.08 -9.79 -0.53
C TYR A 222 9.76 -8.50 -1.02
N VAL A 223 10.94 -8.19 -0.49
CA VAL A 223 11.78 -7.07 -0.94
C VAL A 223 12.40 -7.37 -2.31
N GLN A 224 12.97 -8.56 -2.48
CA GLN A 224 13.55 -9.00 -3.78
C GLN A 224 12.54 -8.88 -4.92
N ASP A 225 11.28 -9.26 -4.65
CA ASP A 225 10.18 -9.16 -5.62
C ASP A 225 9.91 -7.72 -6.02
N SER A 226 9.91 -6.79 -5.06
CA SER A 226 9.68 -5.37 -5.32
C SER A 226 10.84 -4.72 -6.08
N VAL A 227 12.09 -4.97 -5.67
CA VAL A 227 13.30 -4.49 -6.39
C VAL A 227 13.31 -4.98 -7.83
N GLY A 228 13.09 -6.29 -8.04
CA GLY A 228 13.05 -6.87 -9.38
C GLY A 228 11.91 -6.32 -10.24
N ASN A 229 10.75 -6.01 -9.64
CA ASN A 229 9.63 -5.36 -10.33
C ASN A 229 9.95 -3.91 -10.69
N TRP A 230 10.59 -3.16 -9.79
CA TRP A 230 11.01 -1.79 -10.02
C TRP A 230 11.94 -1.70 -11.24
N LEU A 231 12.99 -2.53 -11.26
CA LEU A 231 13.94 -2.61 -12.37
C LEU A 231 13.28 -3.07 -13.66
N ASN A 232 12.38 -4.05 -13.59
CA ASN A 232 11.63 -4.49 -14.77
C ASN A 232 10.71 -3.39 -15.34
N ASP A 233 10.17 -2.50 -14.49
CA ASP A 233 9.42 -1.35 -14.95
C ASP A 233 10.33 -0.32 -15.64
N ALA A 234 11.52 -0.07 -15.09
CA ALA A 234 12.52 0.81 -15.68
C ALA A 234 13.08 0.26 -17.01
N SER A 235 13.27 -1.06 -17.13
CA SER A 235 13.82 -1.71 -18.33
C SER A 235 12.99 -1.50 -19.59
N LYS A 236 11.72 -1.16 -19.44
CA LYS A 236 10.81 -0.89 -20.58
C LYS A 236 11.16 0.41 -21.33
N THR A 237 11.84 1.36 -20.66
CA THR A 237 12.29 2.64 -21.22
C THR A 237 13.81 2.79 -21.23
N ARG A 238 14.49 2.23 -20.22
CA ARG A 238 15.94 2.31 -20.05
C ARG A 238 16.55 0.91 -19.89
N PRO A 239 16.47 0.08 -20.95
CA PRO A 239 17.05 -1.27 -20.94
C PRO A 239 18.59 -1.23 -20.76
N ASP A 240 19.27 -0.22 -21.32
CA ASP A 240 20.71 0.04 -21.18
C ASP A 240 21.11 0.14 -19.69
N PHE A 241 20.43 1.02 -18.95
CA PHE A 241 20.67 1.21 -17.52
C PHE A 241 20.46 -0.08 -16.71
N VAL A 242 19.32 -0.75 -16.94
CA VAL A 242 18.99 -1.95 -16.15
C VAL A 242 19.95 -3.09 -16.44
N THR A 243 20.35 -3.29 -17.70
CA THR A 243 21.32 -4.33 -18.06
C THR A 243 22.67 -4.08 -17.41
N ALA A 244 23.23 -2.87 -17.56
CA ALA A 244 24.51 -2.50 -16.95
C ALA A 244 24.49 -2.60 -15.43
N LEU A 245 23.37 -2.20 -14.77
CA LEU A 245 23.19 -2.31 -13.32
C LEU A 245 23.16 -3.78 -12.86
N CYS A 246 22.44 -4.64 -13.57
CA CYS A 246 22.36 -6.06 -13.29
C CYS A 246 23.72 -6.75 -13.40
N GLU A 247 24.48 -6.48 -14.46
CA GLU A 247 25.85 -6.97 -14.67
C GLU A 247 26.78 -6.52 -13.53
N ARG A 248 26.72 -5.25 -13.15
CA ARG A 248 27.47 -4.72 -12.01
C ARG A 248 27.13 -5.46 -10.70
N TRP A 249 25.84 -5.66 -10.43
CA TRP A 249 25.39 -6.33 -9.20
C TRP A 249 25.80 -7.81 -9.15
N GLU A 250 25.78 -8.53 -10.27
CA GLU A 250 26.24 -9.92 -10.32
C GLU A 250 27.75 -10.03 -10.04
N CYS A 251 28.55 -9.02 -10.40
CA CYS A 251 29.98 -8.96 -10.07
C CYS A 251 30.22 -8.58 -8.60
N GLU A 252 29.52 -7.54 -8.09
CA GLU A 252 29.73 -6.99 -6.74
C GLU A 252 29.13 -7.90 -5.64
N SER A 253 28.04 -8.58 -5.92
CA SER A 253 27.25 -9.35 -4.95
C SER A 253 26.70 -10.63 -5.58
N PRO A 254 27.54 -11.66 -5.84
CA PRO A 254 27.15 -12.89 -6.53
C PRO A 254 26.32 -13.85 -5.65
N THR A 255 25.33 -13.32 -4.92
CA THR A 255 24.44 -14.08 -4.04
C THR A 255 23.25 -14.69 -4.80
N LYS A 256 22.57 -15.64 -4.17
CA LYS A 256 21.32 -16.21 -4.74
C LYS A 256 20.20 -15.18 -4.79
N GLU A 257 20.16 -14.26 -3.83
CA GLU A 257 19.23 -13.15 -3.73
C GLU A 257 19.41 -12.18 -4.91
N THR A 258 20.64 -11.74 -5.17
CA THR A 258 20.96 -10.88 -6.31
C THR A 258 20.61 -11.55 -7.64
N LYS A 259 20.97 -12.80 -7.83
CA LYS A 259 20.61 -13.57 -9.04
C LYS A 259 19.10 -13.65 -9.25
N TYR A 260 18.34 -13.82 -8.16
CA TYR A 260 16.88 -13.81 -8.23
C TYR A 260 16.33 -12.46 -8.68
N ILE A 261 16.81 -11.35 -8.06
CA ILE A 261 16.42 -9.98 -8.41
C ILE A 261 16.74 -9.70 -9.88
N VAL A 262 17.96 -10.00 -10.33
CA VAL A 262 18.43 -9.82 -11.72
C VAL A 262 17.55 -10.58 -12.72
N LYS A 263 17.28 -11.87 -12.46
CA LYS A 263 16.38 -12.67 -13.28
C LYS A 263 15.00 -12.01 -13.42
N LYS A 264 14.49 -11.46 -12.34
CA LYS A 264 13.18 -10.80 -12.31
C LYS A 264 13.21 -9.44 -13.02
N ALA A 265 14.28 -8.68 -12.86
CA ALA A 265 14.50 -7.39 -13.51
C ALA A 265 14.54 -7.51 -15.04
N LEU A 266 15.22 -8.52 -15.55
CA LEU A 266 15.46 -8.72 -16.99
C LEU A 266 14.35 -9.52 -17.71
N ARG A 267 13.29 -9.98 -17.00
CA ARG A 267 12.27 -10.88 -17.59
C ARG A 267 11.60 -10.32 -18.85
N THR A 268 11.36 -9.01 -18.95
CA THR A 268 10.76 -8.39 -20.14
C THR A 268 11.77 -8.29 -21.28
N LEU A 269 13.06 -8.15 -20.99
CA LEU A 269 14.11 -8.11 -22.02
C LEU A 269 14.42 -9.51 -22.57
N ALA A 270 14.38 -10.54 -21.73
CA ALA A 270 14.60 -11.92 -22.10
C ALA A 270 13.44 -12.52 -22.94
N SER A 271 12.27 -11.88 -22.93
CA SER A 271 11.09 -12.34 -23.70
C SER A 271 10.94 -11.66 -25.07
N LYS A 272 11.88 -10.81 -25.45
CA LYS A 272 11.99 -10.20 -26.77
C LYS A 272 13.05 -10.90 -27.63
#